data_42372a495d095da634215363fed122ea
#
_entry.id   42372a495d095da634215363fed122ea
#
_cell.length_a   1.000
_cell.length_b   1.000
_cell.length_c   1.000
_cell.angle_alpha   90.00
_cell.angle_beta   90.00
_cell.angle_gamma   90.00
#
_symmetry.space_group_name_H-M   'P 1'
#
loop_
_entity.id
_entity.type
_entity.pdbx_description
1 polymer ?
#
loop_
_entity_poly.entity_id
_entity_poly.type
_entity_poly.pdbx_seq_one_letter_code
_entity_poly.pdbx_strand_id
1 'polypeptide(L)' 'MTTPTFADADAALAKNDYEAALTILERIDVVGEDACYRRDIQAAACADRLGQYPLCEEYATRARTRSLRPGLVDAGR' A
#
# COMPACT_ATOMS: atom_id res chain seq x y z
N MET A 1 -8.66 0.78 -21.66
CA MET A 1 -8.59 1.31 -20.28
C MET A 1 -7.19 1.13 -19.74
N THR A 2 -6.69 2.16 -19.13
CA THR A 2 -5.32 2.12 -18.57
C THR A 2 -5.36 1.60 -17.14
N THR A 3 -4.33 0.82 -16.78
CA THR A 3 -4.18 0.35 -15.41
C THR A 3 -3.80 1.52 -14.51
N PRO A 4 -4.42 1.65 -13.33
CA PRO A 4 -4.05 2.69 -12.39
C PRO A 4 -2.58 2.58 -11.99
N THR A 5 -1.99 3.71 -11.62
CA THR A 5 -0.59 3.76 -11.19
C THR A 5 -0.48 4.43 -9.82
N PHE A 6 0.71 4.39 -9.24
CA PHE A 6 0.96 5.11 -7.99
C PHE A 6 0.72 6.62 -8.15
N ALA A 7 0.98 7.17 -9.33
CA ALA A 7 0.72 8.58 -9.58
C ALA A 7 -0.77 8.89 -9.44
N ASP A 8 -1.64 7.99 -9.89
CA ASP A 8 -3.09 8.16 -9.74
C ASP A 8 -3.48 8.13 -8.27
N ALA A 9 -2.91 7.22 -7.50
CA ALA A 9 -3.18 7.14 -6.07
C ALA A 9 -2.66 8.40 -5.36
N ASP A 10 -1.48 8.88 -5.73
CA ASP A 10 -0.92 10.09 -5.15
C ASP A 10 -1.80 11.30 -5.44
N ALA A 11 -2.37 11.38 -6.63
CA ALA A 11 -3.27 12.47 -6.98
C ALA A 11 -4.54 12.44 -6.10
N ALA A 12 -5.08 11.26 -5.85
CA ALA A 12 -6.23 11.12 -4.96
C ALA A 12 -5.86 11.50 -3.53
N LEU A 13 -4.68 11.10 -3.07
CA LEU A 13 -4.20 11.45 -1.73
C LEU A 13 -4.02 12.95 -1.58
N ALA A 14 -3.54 13.62 -2.63
CA ALA A 14 -3.37 15.07 -2.61
C ALA A 14 -4.70 15.79 -2.40
N LYS A 15 -5.79 15.17 -2.80
CA LYS A 15 -7.14 15.71 -2.60
C LYS A 15 -7.79 15.20 -1.32
N ASN A 16 -7.07 14.45 -0.53
CA ASN A 16 -7.58 13.78 0.67
C ASN A 16 -8.74 12.82 0.36
N ASP A 17 -8.74 12.28 -0.85
CA ASP A 17 -9.76 11.32 -1.28
C ASP A 17 -9.23 9.91 -1.01
N TYR A 18 -9.28 9.54 0.26
CA TYR A 18 -8.71 8.26 0.69
C TYR A 18 -9.45 7.06 0.13
N GLU A 19 -10.75 7.20 -0.07
CA GLU A 19 -11.55 6.11 -0.64
C GLU A 19 -11.12 5.83 -2.09
N ALA A 20 -10.98 6.88 -2.91
CA ALA A 20 -10.52 6.73 -4.28
C ALA A 20 -9.08 6.20 -4.31
N ALA A 21 -8.22 6.72 -3.44
CA ALA A 21 -6.84 6.27 -3.36
C ALA A 21 -6.76 4.79 -3.02
N LEU A 22 -7.55 4.34 -2.06
CA LEU A 22 -7.57 2.93 -1.68
C LEU A 22 -8.05 2.06 -2.84
N THR A 23 -9.11 2.47 -3.52
CA THR A 23 -9.62 1.74 -4.68
C THR A 23 -8.54 1.63 -5.77
N ILE A 24 -7.83 2.72 -6.03
CA ILE A 24 -6.75 2.72 -7.01
C ILE A 24 -5.64 1.76 -6.58
N LEU A 25 -5.25 1.82 -5.31
CA LEU A 25 -4.18 0.96 -4.79
C LEU A 25 -4.54 -0.52 -4.86
N GLU A 26 -5.82 -0.84 -4.71
CA GLU A 26 -6.28 -2.22 -4.82
C GLU A 26 -6.22 -2.75 -6.25
N ARG A 27 -6.28 -1.85 -7.23
CA ARG A 27 -6.28 -2.21 -8.66
C ARG A 27 -4.93 -2.06 -9.32
N ILE A 28 -4.00 -1.44 -8.63
CA ILE A 28 -2.68 -1.17 -9.19
C ILE A 28 -1.97 -2.49 -9.48
N ASP A 29 -1.31 -2.54 -10.64
CA ASP A 29 -0.53 -3.72 -11.01
C ASP A 29 0.88 -3.52 -10.50
N VAL A 30 1.19 -4.17 -9.39
CA VAL A 30 2.50 -4.01 -8.76
C VAL A 30 3.40 -5.19 -9.10
N VAL A 31 4.62 -4.86 -9.49
CA VAL A 31 5.64 -5.85 -9.82
C VAL A 31 6.84 -5.58 -8.92
N GLY A 32 7.31 -6.64 -8.26
CA GLY A 32 8.46 -6.52 -7.38
C GLY A 32 8.04 -6.27 -5.94
N GLU A 33 8.96 -6.60 -5.04
CA GLU A 33 8.70 -6.53 -3.60
C GLU A 33 8.55 -5.10 -3.11
N ASP A 34 9.39 -4.19 -3.61
CA ASP A 34 9.35 -2.80 -3.19
C ASP A 34 8.03 -2.14 -3.55
N ALA A 35 7.53 -2.43 -4.76
CA ALA A 35 6.25 -1.88 -5.20
C ALA A 35 5.10 -2.43 -4.36
N CYS A 36 5.13 -3.73 -4.07
CA CYS A 36 4.11 -4.35 -3.23
C CYS A 36 4.12 -3.78 -1.83
N TYR A 37 5.31 -3.60 -1.26
CA TYR A 37 5.47 -3.03 0.07
C TYR A 37 4.90 -1.60 0.10
N ARG A 38 5.27 -0.80 -0.88
CA ARG A 38 4.79 0.58 -0.98
C ARG A 38 3.26 0.61 -1.08
N ARG A 39 2.68 -0.26 -1.93
CA ARG A 39 1.25 -0.34 -2.08
C ARG A 39 0.58 -0.68 -0.76
N ASP A 40 1.11 -1.68 -0.05
CA ASP A 40 0.53 -2.12 1.21
C ASP A 40 0.58 -1.01 2.27
N ILE A 41 1.69 -0.29 2.36
CA ILE A 41 1.84 0.82 3.29
C ILE A 41 0.83 1.93 2.99
N GLN A 42 0.72 2.31 1.73
CA GLN A 42 -0.21 3.37 1.33
C GLN A 42 -1.67 2.94 1.53
N ALA A 43 -1.98 1.68 1.21
CA ALA A 43 -3.33 1.16 1.41
C ALA A 43 -3.69 1.12 2.89
N ALA A 44 -2.75 0.74 3.75
CA ALA A 44 -2.96 0.74 5.19
C ALA A 44 -3.26 2.15 5.70
N ALA A 45 -2.51 3.15 5.21
CA ALA A 45 -2.74 4.54 5.60
C ALA A 45 -4.13 5.02 5.18
N CYS A 46 -4.55 4.67 3.95
CA CYS A 46 -5.87 5.03 3.47
C CYS A 46 -6.97 4.37 4.30
N ALA A 47 -6.82 3.09 4.60
CA ALA A 47 -7.80 2.36 5.41
C ALA A 47 -7.90 2.95 6.81
N ASP A 48 -6.78 3.36 7.39
CA ASP A 48 -6.77 4.00 8.70
C ASP A 48 -7.57 5.31 8.68
N ARG A 49 -7.36 6.13 7.65
CA ARG A 49 -8.08 7.39 7.52
C ARG A 49 -9.57 7.19 7.30
N LEU A 50 -9.94 6.08 6.69
CA LEU A 50 -11.36 5.76 6.44
C LEU A 50 -12.02 5.05 7.63
N GLY A 51 -11.26 4.74 8.66
CA GLY A 51 -11.78 4.02 9.82
C GLY A 51 -11.97 2.53 9.58
N GLN A 52 -11.40 2.00 8.51
CA GLN A 52 -11.50 0.58 8.19
C GLN A 52 -10.33 -0.18 8.83
N TYR A 53 -10.37 -0.28 10.13
CA TYR A 53 -9.25 -0.82 10.90
C TYR A 53 -8.91 -2.27 10.59
N PRO A 54 -9.87 -3.18 10.36
CA PRO A 54 -9.51 -4.54 9.96
C PRO A 54 -8.72 -4.58 8.66
N LEU A 55 -9.08 -3.75 7.69
CA LEU A 55 -8.37 -3.67 6.41
C LEU A 55 -7.00 -3.03 6.60
N CYS A 56 -6.93 -1.99 7.41
CA CYS A 56 -5.66 -1.35 7.74
C CYS A 56 -4.69 -2.37 8.35
N GLU A 57 -5.18 -3.16 9.30
CA GLU A 57 -4.35 -4.17 9.96
C GLU A 57 -3.88 -5.22 8.96
N GLU A 58 -4.75 -5.64 8.04
CA GLU A 58 -4.39 -6.61 7.02
C GLU A 58 -3.24 -6.12 6.16
N TYR A 59 -3.34 -4.90 5.64
CA TYR A 59 -2.27 -4.33 4.81
C TYR A 59 -0.99 -4.09 5.62
N ALA A 60 -1.12 -3.62 6.84
CA ALA A 60 0.03 -3.39 7.71
C ALA A 60 0.75 -4.71 8.01
N THR A 61 0.00 -5.79 8.22
CA THR A 61 0.57 -7.11 8.46
C THR A 61 1.33 -7.60 7.24
N ARG A 62 0.78 -7.40 6.05
CA ARG A 62 1.47 -7.78 4.81
C ARG A 62 2.78 -7.03 4.66
N ALA A 63 2.76 -5.72 4.90
CA ALA A 63 3.96 -4.90 4.79
C ALA A 63 5.01 -5.35 5.81
N ARG A 64 4.60 -5.62 7.03
CA ARG A 64 5.50 -6.06 8.08
C ARG A 64 6.12 -7.41 7.75
N THR A 65 5.32 -8.32 7.21
CA THR A 65 5.79 -9.63 6.81
C THR A 65 6.87 -9.53 5.75
N ARG A 66 6.70 -8.62 4.78
CA ARG A 66 7.71 -8.41 3.75
C ARG A 66 9.01 -7.88 4.33
N SER A 67 8.92 -6.91 5.23
CA SER A 67 10.12 -6.30 5.81
C SER A 67 10.86 -7.26 6.73
N LEU A 68 10.21 -8.33 7.19
CA LEU A 68 10.83 -9.33 8.05
C LEU A 68 11.44 -10.50 7.27
N ARG A 69 11.45 -10.42 5.95
CA ARG A 69 12.05 -11.48 5.14
C ARG A 69 13.53 -11.65 5.46
N PRO A 70 14.02 -12.90 5.42
CA PRO A 70 15.41 -13.17 5.78
C PRO A 70 16.41 -12.32 5.01
N GLY A 71 16.21 -12.15 3.73
CA GLY A 71 17.13 -11.36 2.90
C GLY A 71 17.18 -9.91 3.31
N LEU A 72 16.05 -9.34 3.74
CA LEU A 72 16.00 -7.95 4.16
C LEU A 72 16.55 -7.78 5.57
N VAL A 73 16.27 -8.74 6.44
CA VAL A 73 16.72 -8.69 7.81
C VAL A 73 18.24 -8.81 7.87
N ASP A 74 18.79 -9.73 7.09
CA ASP A 74 20.21 -9.96 7.10
C ASP A 74 21.00 -8.76 6.59
N ALA A 75 20.43 -8.01 5.68
CA ALA A 75 21.08 -6.82 5.16
C ALA A 75 21.32 -5.78 6.28
N GLY A 76 20.56 -5.84 7.33
CA GLY A 76 20.67 -4.91 8.43
C GLY A 76 21.70 -5.28 9.47
N ARG A 77 22.41 -6.34 9.29
CA ARG A 77 23.39 -6.81 10.28
C ARG A 77 24.78 -6.30 10.01
#